data_2728b3afda3c5a691b25095e7c20ff28
#
_entry.id   2728b3afda3c5a691b25095e7c20ff28
#
_cell.length_a   1.000
_cell.length_b   1.000
_cell.length_c   1.000
_cell.angle_alpha   90.00
_cell.angle_beta   90.00
_cell.angle_gamma   90.00
#
_symmetry.space_group_name_H-M   'P 1'
#
loop_
_entity.id
_entity.type
_entity.pdbx_description
1 polymer ?
#
loop_
_entity_poly.entity_id
_entity_poly.type
_entity_poly.pdbx_seq_one_letter_code
_entity_poly.pdbx_strand_id
1 'polypeptide(L)'
;MSIDAQTPEKIRIEDVYKVYGRKEALAVELLRQGADRQRVLAETGCTVGLAGVSTGIPAGRITCIMGLSGSGKSTLVRHLNRLIDPSAGRILLDGRNILDLGMPDLRELRRRHISMVFQAFGLMPHMNVRDNVAFGLLVRGDPRQQARQVASQWLERVGLADYGGHFPDELSGGMRQRVGLARALAIDAEVLLMDEAFSALDPLIRYDMQDQLLELQQRLRKTIVFITHDIQEALRLGDQIVILRAGRVEQTGTPQEIRERPANDYVERFVVQRDEHRP
;
A
#
# COMPACT_ATOMS: atom_id res chain seq x y z
N MET A 1 -6.67 -0.60 -22.02
CA MET A 1 -6.13 -1.96 -22.25
C MET A 1 -6.74 -2.84 -21.19
N SER A 2 -7.50 -3.86 -21.56
CA SER A 2 -8.02 -4.82 -20.58
C SER A 2 -6.84 -5.45 -19.81
N ILE A 3 -7.02 -5.67 -18.51
CA ILE A 3 -6.05 -6.47 -17.75
C ILE A 3 -6.02 -7.83 -18.45
N ASP A 4 -4.87 -8.16 -19.02
CA ASP A 4 -4.72 -9.41 -19.75
C ASP A 4 -5.00 -10.55 -18.77
N ALA A 5 -5.96 -11.41 -19.05
CA ALA A 5 -6.35 -12.54 -18.20
C ALA A 5 -5.18 -13.51 -17.91
N GLN A 6 -4.00 -13.23 -18.48
CA GLN A 6 -2.77 -14.01 -18.36
C GLN A 6 -1.73 -13.41 -17.38
N THR A 7 -1.94 -12.19 -16.81
CA THR A 7 -0.97 -11.65 -15.84
C THR A 7 -1.08 -12.43 -14.54
N PRO A 8 -0.03 -13.13 -14.09
CA PRO A 8 -0.09 -13.90 -12.85
C PRO A 8 -0.34 -12.97 -11.66
N GLU A 9 -1.13 -13.43 -10.70
CA GLU A 9 -1.33 -12.72 -9.44
C GLU A 9 -0.09 -12.86 -8.56
N LYS A 10 0.48 -11.74 -8.15
CA LYS A 10 1.58 -11.71 -7.17
C LYS A 10 1.07 -11.93 -5.76
N ILE A 11 -0.06 -11.29 -5.43
CA ILE A 11 -0.73 -11.44 -4.13
C ILE A 11 -2.17 -11.80 -4.38
N ARG A 12 -2.67 -12.84 -3.70
CA ARG A 12 -4.08 -13.20 -3.65
C ARG A 12 -4.58 -13.09 -2.22
N ILE A 13 -5.65 -12.35 -2.05
CA ILE A 13 -6.34 -12.14 -0.78
C ILE A 13 -7.64 -12.93 -0.87
N GLU A 14 -7.89 -13.81 0.13
CA GLU A 14 -9.04 -14.71 0.13
C GLU A 14 -9.78 -14.61 1.46
N ASP A 15 -11.00 -14.11 1.42
CA ASP A 15 -11.95 -14.01 2.54
C ASP A 15 -11.31 -13.42 3.82
N VAL A 16 -10.55 -12.33 3.67
CA VAL A 16 -9.84 -11.71 4.78
C VAL A 16 -10.79 -10.88 5.64
N TYR A 17 -10.90 -11.26 6.92
CA TYR A 17 -11.62 -10.54 7.96
C TYR A 17 -10.62 -9.94 8.94
N LYS A 18 -10.91 -8.74 9.42
CA LYS A 18 -10.24 -8.17 10.59
C LYS A 18 -11.24 -7.52 11.52
N VAL A 19 -11.24 -8.02 12.72
CA VAL A 19 -12.10 -7.54 13.82
C VAL A 19 -11.19 -7.17 14.99
N TYR A 20 -11.50 -6.09 15.66
CA TYR A 20 -10.79 -5.63 16.86
C TYR A 20 -11.72 -5.76 18.07
N GLY A 21 -11.34 -6.56 19.06
CA GLY A 21 -12.11 -6.79 20.28
C GLY A 21 -11.88 -8.19 20.84
N ARG A 22 -12.59 -8.50 21.94
CA ARG A 22 -12.39 -9.78 22.65
C ARG A 22 -13.17 -10.95 22.06
N LYS A 23 -14.21 -10.68 21.27
CA LYS A 23 -15.11 -11.72 20.72
C LYS A 23 -14.91 -11.87 19.20
N GLU A 24 -13.66 -11.92 18.74
CA GLU A 24 -13.31 -11.93 17.31
C GLU A 24 -14.02 -13.07 16.55
N ALA A 25 -13.99 -14.29 17.06
CA ALA A 25 -14.59 -15.46 16.39
C ALA A 25 -16.10 -15.29 16.17
N LEU A 26 -16.83 -14.82 17.20
CA LEU A 26 -18.27 -14.57 17.09
C LEU A 26 -18.55 -13.44 16.09
N ALA A 27 -17.76 -12.38 16.11
CA ALA A 27 -17.91 -11.25 15.19
C ALA A 27 -17.66 -11.67 13.73
N VAL A 28 -16.66 -12.51 13.46
CA VAL A 28 -16.39 -13.08 12.12
C VAL A 28 -17.57 -13.95 11.67
N GLU A 29 -18.13 -14.76 12.56
CA GLU A 29 -19.30 -15.60 12.22
C GLU A 29 -20.53 -14.75 11.86
N LEU A 30 -20.82 -13.70 12.64
CA LEU A 30 -21.89 -12.76 12.33
C LEU A 30 -21.68 -12.08 10.95
N LEU A 31 -20.43 -11.69 10.64
CA LEU A 31 -20.10 -11.10 9.33
C LEU A 31 -20.32 -12.08 8.17
N ARG A 32 -20.01 -13.37 8.37
CA ARG A 32 -20.26 -14.44 7.38
C ARG A 32 -21.75 -14.67 7.15
N GLN A 33 -22.57 -14.48 8.19
CA GLN A 33 -24.02 -14.55 8.13
C GLN A 33 -24.64 -13.26 7.54
N GLY A 34 -23.84 -12.29 7.11
CA GLY A 34 -24.30 -11.05 6.48
C GLY A 34 -24.61 -9.90 7.44
N ALA A 35 -24.25 -10.02 8.72
CA ALA A 35 -24.41 -8.91 9.66
C ALA A 35 -23.58 -7.69 9.21
N ASP A 36 -24.13 -6.50 9.41
CA ASP A 36 -23.41 -5.25 9.20
C ASP A 36 -22.53 -4.88 10.40
N ARG A 37 -21.74 -3.82 10.25
CA ARG A 37 -20.81 -3.34 11.30
C ARG A 37 -21.53 -2.92 12.58
N GLN A 38 -22.74 -2.35 12.48
CA GLN A 38 -23.50 -1.85 13.61
C GLN A 38 -24.02 -3.01 14.45
N ARG A 39 -24.55 -4.03 13.80
CA ARG A 39 -25.01 -5.26 14.46
C ARG A 39 -23.83 -5.99 15.13
N VAL A 40 -22.69 -6.14 14.45
CA VAL A 40 -21.49 -6.75 15.06
C VAL A 40 -21.04 -5.97 16.30
N LEU A 41 -21.00 -4.64 16.23
CA LEU A 41 -20.63 -3.81 17.37
C LEU A 41 -21.62 -3.98 18.54
N ALA A 42 -22.93 -3.98 18.27
CA ALA A 42 -23.97 -4.10 19.29
C ALA A 42 -23.92 -5.47 20.00
N GLU A 43 -23.74 -6.58 19.24
CA GLU A 43 -23.79 -7.94 19.79
C GLU A 43 -22.46 -8.38 20.43
N THR A 44 -21.33 -7.85 19.96
CA THR A 44 -19.99 -8.34 20.37
C THR A 44 -19.13 -7.29 21.06
N GLY A 45 -19.43 -6.01 20.90
CA GLY A 45 -18.55 -4.90 21.29
C GLY A 45 -17.29 -4.79 20.43
N CYS A 46 -17.23 -5.48 19.29
CA CYS A 46 -16.06 -5.50 18.41
C CYS A 46 -16.20 -4.49 17.27
N THR A 47 -15.08 -3.90 16.86
CA THR A 47 -15.01 -3.01 15.70
C THR A 47 -14.53 -3.77 14.48
N VAL A 48 -15.23 -3.63 13.35
CA VAL A 48 -14.89 -4.31 12.10
C VAL A 48 -13.95 -3.45 11.27
N GLY A 49 -12.76 -3.95 10.98
CA GLY A 49 -11.80 -3.38 10.03
C GLY A 49 -12.02 -3.88 8.61
N LEU A 50 -12.06 -5.22 8.43
CA LEU A 50 -12.30 -5.90 7.15
C LEU A 50 -13.39 -6.96 7.32
N ALA A 51 -14.20 -7.20 6.28
CA ALA A 51 -15.39 -8.05 6.32
C ALA A 51 -15.47 -8.95 5.06
N GLY A 52 -14.52 -9.89 4.91
CA GLY A 52 -14.50 -10.84 3.80
C GLY A 52 -13.93 -10.22 2.51
N VAL A 53 -12.76 -9.59 2.61
CA VAL A 53 -12.08 -9.03 1.44
C VAL A 53 -11.44 -10.15 0.63
N SER A 54 -11.80 -10.21 -0.66
CA SER A 54 -11.18 -11.10 -1.65
C SER A 54 -10.81 -10.29 -2.89
N THR A 55 -9.54 -10.32 -3.29
CA THR A 55 -9.04 -9.65 -4.51
C THR A 55 -7.65 -10.17 -4.88
N GLY A 56 -7.30 -10.12 -6.17
CA GLY A 56 -5.97 -10.41 -6.69
C GLY A 56 -5.19 -9.14 -6.99
N ILE A 57 -3.88 -9.17 -6.79
CA ILE A 57 -2.95 -8.08 -7.12
C ILE A 57 -2.00 -8.62 -8.20
N PRO A 58 -2.09 -8.11 -9.45
CA PRO A 58 -1.29 -8.57 -10.58
C PRO A 58 0.20 -8.29 -10.38
N ALA A 59 1.06 -9.22 -10.83
CA ALA A 59 2.51 -9.06 -10.79
C ALA A 59 2.97 -7.92 -11.71
N GLY A 60 3.96 -7.13 -11.25
CA GLY A 60 4.59 -6.09 -12.04
C GLY A 60 3.68 -4.91 -12.43
N ARG A 61 2.55 -4.73 -11.73
CA ARG A 61 1.53 -3.70 -11.97
C ARG A 61 1.31 -2.85 -10.73
N ILE A 62 0.67 -1.69 -10.94
CA ILE A 62 0.21 -0.83 -9.85
C ILE A 62 -1.25 -1.12 -9.57
N THR A 63 -1.55 -1.64 -8.38
CA THR A 63 -2.92 -1.77 -7.88
C THR A 63 -3.20 -0.64 -6.88
N CYS A 64 -4.15 0.23 -7.23
CA CYS A 64 -4.60 1.30 -6.34
C CYS A 64 -5.76 0.80 -5.47
N ILE A 65 -5.62 0.91 -4.15
CA ILE A 65 -6.69 0.61 -3.18
C ILE A 65 -7.26 1.93 -2.70
N MET A 66 -8.54 2.17 -2.95
CA MET A 66 -9.21 3.41 -2.59
C MET A 66 -10.51 3.21 -1.81
N GLY A 67 -11.05 4.29 -1.29
CA GLY A 67 -12.27 4.35 -0.49
C GLY A 67 -12.21 5.46 0.56
N LEU A 68 -13.32 5.78 1.20
CA LEU A 68 -13.40 6.82 2.22
C LEU A 68 -12.57 6.46 3.48
N SER A 69 -12.37 7.45 4.36
CA SER A 69 -11.76 7.21 5.67
C SER A 69 -12.54 6.12 6.43
N GLY A 70 -11.81 5.21 7.09
CA GLY A 70 -12.43 4.08 7.80
C GLY A 70 -12.95 2.94 6.92
N SER A 71 -12.71 2.96 5.59
CA SER A 71 -13.12 1.85 4.70
C SER A 71 -12.29 0.57 4.87
N GLY A 72 -11.12 0.63 5.52
CA GLY A 72 -10.24 -0.52 5.78
C GLY A 72 -8.96 -0.58 4.94
N LYS A 73 -8.66 0.42 4.12
CA LYS A 73 -7.48 0.46 3.22
C LYS A 73 -6.14 0.18 3.92
N SER A 74 -5.78 1.02 4.90
CA SER A 74 -4.52 0.86 5.64
C SER A 74 -4.50 -0.43 6.46
N THR A 75 -5.66 -0.88 6.94
CA THR A 75 -5.80 -2.19 7.58
C THR A 75 -5.44 -3.30 6.59
N LEU A 76 -6.01 -3.28 5.37
CA LEU A 76 -5.74 -4.28 4.34
C LEU A 76 -4.26 -4.34 3.98
N VAL A 77 -3.63 -3.19 3.70
CA VAL A 77 -2.20 -3.15 3.32
C VAL A 77 -1.29 -3.66 4.44
N ARG A 78 -1.61 -3.36 5.71
CA ARG A 78 -0.85 -3.87 6.85
C ARG A 78 -0.98 -5.39 7.06
N HIS A 79 -1.96 -6.02 6.47
CA HIS A 79 -2.06 -7.49 6.43
C HIS A 79 -1.12 -8.08 5.38
N LEU A 80 -0.85 -7.38 4.26
CA LEU A 80 -0.01 -7.89 3.17
C LEU A 80 1.45 -8.11 3.60
N ASN A 81 1.93 -7.39 4.60
CA ASN A 81 3.25 -7.61 5.22
C ASN A 81 3.16 -8.17 6.65
N ARG A 82 1.95 -8.61 7.04
CA ARG A 82 1.66 -9.16 8.38
C ARG A 82 2.09 -8.26 9.54
N LEU A 83 2.05 -6.92 9.38
CA LEU A 83 2.14 -6.00 10.53
C LEU A 83 0.93 -6.16 11.45
N ILE A 84 -0.18 -6.62 10.91
CA ILE A 84 -1.40 -6.99 11.63
C ILE A 84 -1.81 -8.36 11.11
N ASP A 85 -2.10 -9.32 11.97
CA ASP A 85 -2.66 -10.60 11.58
C ASP A 85 -4.18 -10.46 11.37
N PRO A 86 -4.76 -11.07 10.32
CA PRO A 86 -6.19 -11.11 10.11
C PRO A 86 -6.88 -11.98 11.18
N SER A 87 -8.18 -11.74 11.41
CA SER A 87 -9.00 -12.58 12.27
C SER A 87 -9.43 -13.88 11.57
N ALA A 88 -9.52 -13.87 10.24
CA ALA A 88 -9.77 -15.04 9.39
C ALA A 88 -9.38 -14.75 7.94
N GLY A 89 -9.31 -15.80 7.11
CA GLY A 89 -8.97 -15.71 5.69
C GLY A 89 -7.54 -16.13 5.40
N ARG A 90 -7.10 -15.91 4.14
CA ARG A 90 -5.75 -16.26 3.66
C ARG A 90 -5.17 -15.14 2.82
N ILE A 91 -3.85 -15.02 2.84
CA ILE A 91 -3.09 -14.08 2.00
C ILE A 91 -1.95 -14.87 1.39
N LEU A 92 -2.01 -15.02 0.08
CA LEU A 92 -1.03 -15.79 -0.67
C LEU A 92 -0.09 -14.82 -1.39
N LEU A 93 1.21 -14.98 -1.20
CA LEU A 93 2.25 -14.33 -1.99
C LEU A 93 2.92 -15.41 -2.84
N ASP A 94 2.89 -15.30 -4.17
CA ASP A 94 3.34 -16.33 -5.11
C ASP A 94 2.79 -17.72 -4.78
N GLY A 95 1.50 -17.81 -4.41
CA GLY A 95 0.81 -19.04 -4.03
C GLY A 95 1.10 -19.56 -2.61
N ARG A 96 2.05 -18.98 -1.86
CA ARG A 96 2.37 -19.37 -0.49
C ARG A 96 1.60 -18.50 0.51
N ASN A 97 0.85 -19.13 1.42
CA ASN A 97 0.14 -18.39 2.46
C ASN A 97 1.12 -17.78 3.48
N ILE A 98 1.17 -16.45 3.54
CA ILE A 98 2.09 -15.74 4.44
C ILE A 98 1.70 -15.88 5.92
N LEU A 99 0.46 -16.29 6.22
CA LEU A 99 0.00 -16.47 7.59
C LEU A 99 0.59 -17.73 8.24
N ASP A 100 1.02 -18.70 7.42
CA ASP A 100 1.64 -19.95 7.88
C ASP A 100 3.14 -19.79 8.18
N LEU A 101 3.72 -18.60 7.85
CA LEU A 101 5.14 -18.33 8.09
C LEU A 101 5.43 -18.19 9.58
N GLY A 102 6.46 -18.89 10.03
CA GLY A 102 7.08 -18.63 11.34
C GLY A 102 7.80 -17.27 11.39
N MET A 103 8.14 -16.81 12.58
CA MET A 103 8.80 -15.50 12.77
C MET A 103 10.11 -15.32 11.98
N PRO A 104 10.98 -16.33 11.82
CA PRO A 104 12.19 -16.21 10.99
C PRO A 104 11.86 -15.93 9.52
N ASP A 105 10.95 -16.71 8.93
CA ASP A 105 10.54 -16.57 7.53
C ASP A 105 9.79 -15.26 7.29
N LEU A 106 8.96 -14.82 8.25
CA LEU A 106 8.27 -13.53 8.18
C LEU A 106 9.25 -12.35 8.21
N ARG A 107 10.33 -12.44 8.99
CA ARG A 107 11.39 -11.43 8.96
C ARG A 107 12.10 -11.39 7.61
N GLU A 108 12.36 -12.55 7.03
CA GLU A 108 12.98 -12.65 5.71
C GLU A 108 12.06 -12.10 4.62
N LEU A 109 10.76 -12.41 4.66
CA LEU A 109 9.75 -11.79 3.80
C LEU A 109 9.83 -10.26 3.82
N ARG A 110 9.85 -9.66 5.02
CA ARG A 110 9.90 -8.19 5.21
C ARG A 110 11.25 -7.58 4.83
N ARG A 111 12.34 -8.36 4.87
CA ARG A 111 13.68 -7.86 4.54
C ARG A 111 13.96 -7.88 3.04
N ARG A 112 13.33 -8.79 2.29
CA ARG A 112 13.70 -9.04 0.88
C ARG A 112 12.55 -8.94 -0.11
N HIS A 113 11.33 -9.31 0.28
CA HIS A 113 10.24 -9.47 -0.67
C HIS A 113 9.20 -8.35 -0.63
N ILE A 114 9.01 -7.73 0.52
CA ILE A 114 8.01 -6.66 0.68
C ILE A 114 8.64 -5.45 1.36
N SER A 115 8.63 -4.30 0.69
CA SER A 115 8.98 -3.01 1.29
C SER A 115 7.75 -2.12 1.47
N MET A 116 7.83 -1.11 2.34
CA MET A 116 6.69 -0.24 2.64
C MET A 116 7.10 1.22 2.81
N VAL A 117 6.35 2.10 2.17
CA VAL A 117 6.34 3.55 2.40
C VAL A 117 5.16 3.89 3.31
N PHE A 118 5.42 4.51 4.44
CA PHE A 118 4.40 4.87 5.44
C PHE A 118 3.89 6.30 5.23
N GLN A 119 2.65 6.55 5.58
CA GLN A 119 2.02 7.87 5.52
C GLN A 119 2.80 8.96 6.27
N ALA A 120 3.34 8.65 7.44
CA ALA A 120 4.15 9.55 8.27
C ALA A 120 5.66 9.45 8.01
N PHE A 121 6.07 9.08 6.77
CA PHE A 121 7.45 8.89 6.31
C PHE A 121 8.24 7.82 7.06
N GLY A 122 8.04 7.64 8.35
CA GLY A 122 8.71 6.66 9.22
C GLY A 122 10.24 6.78 9.22
N LEU A 123 10.79 7.97 8.97
CA LEU A 123 12.22 8.21 9.03
C LEU A 123 12.70 8.20 10.47
N MET A 124 13.92 7.69 10.68
CA MET A 124 14.57 7.67 11.99
C MET A 124 15.21 9.04 12.26
N PRO A 125 14.73 9.80 13.23
CA PRO A 125 15.16 11.20 13.43
C PRO A 125 16.62 11.32 13.86
N HIS A 126 17.17 10.30 14.49
CA HIS A 126 18.55 10.23 14.97
C HIS A 126 19.56 9.72 13.91
N MET A 127 19.10 9.42 12.71
CA MET A 127 19.91 8.97 11.58
C MET A 127 19.88 10.01 10.46
N ASN A 128 21.03 10.25 9.81
CA ASN A 128 21.04 11.09 8.62
C ASN A 128 20.29 10.45 7.46
N VAL A 129 20.04 11.21 6.41
CA VAL A 129 19.27 10.82 5.23
C VAL A 129 19.86 9.58 4.55
N ARG A 130 21.18 9.53 4.35
CA ARG A 130 21.84 8.37 3.74
C ARG A 130 21.70 7.13 4.58
N ASP A 131 21.87 7.23 5.89
CA ASP A 131 21.75 6.10 6.80
C ASP A 131 20.28 5.65 6.95
N ASN A 132 19.30 6.56 6.84
CA ASN A 132 17.89 6.22 6.72
C ASN A 132 17.61 5.36 5.48
N VAL A 133 18.14 5.75 4.31
CA VAL A 133 17.96 4.97 3.06
C VAL A 133 18.69 3.63 3.15
N ALA A 134 19.89 3.59 3.74
CA ALA A 134 20.68 2.37 3.91
C ALA A 134 20.11 1.40 4.95
N PHE A 135 19.20 1.85 5.83
CA PHE A 135 18.77 1.11 7.01
C PHE A 135 18.26 -0.29 6.69
N GLY A 136 17.38 -0.43 5.70
CA GLY A 136 16.83 -1.73 5.30
C GLY A 136 17.89 -2.71 4.82
N LEU A 137 18.90 -2.23 4.10
CA LEU A 137 20.03 -3.01 3.63
C LEU A 137 20.90 -3.49 4.80
N LEU A 138 21.15 -2.60 5.78
CA LEU A 138 21.90 -2.95 6.99
C LEU A 138 21.18 -4.00 7.84
N VAL A 139 19.85 -3.87 7.99
CA VAL A 139 19.01 -4.86 8.68
C VAL A 139 18.98 -6.20 7.94
N ARG A 140 19.11 -6.18 6.61
CA ARG A 140 19.27 -7.39 5.77
C ARG A 140 20.60 -8.07 5.97
N GLY A 141 21.62 -7.36 6.47
CA GLY A 141 22.98 -7.87 6.71
C GLY A 141 24.00 -7.48 5.64
N ASP A 142 23.65 -6.54 4.75
CA ASP A 142 24.55 -6.05 3.70
C ASP A 142 25.75 -5.30 4.33
N PRO A 143 26.94 -5.36 3.73
CA PRO A 143 28.11 -4.60 4.19
C PRO A 143 27.83 -3.11 4.21
N ARG A 144 28.20 -2.42 5.31
CA ARG A 144 27.88 -1.00 5.53
C ARG A 144 28.29 -0.08 4.38
N GLN A 145 29.46 -0.32 3.81
CA GLN A 145 29.97 0.48 2.69
C GLN A 145 29.08 0.30 1.44
N GLN A 146 28.70 -0.94 1.13
CA GLN A 146 27.82 -1.25 -0.01
C GLN A 146 26.42 -0.66 0.22
N ALA A 147 25.85 -0.83 1.42
CA ALA A 147 24.54 -0.27 1.76
C ALA A 147 24.51 1.25 1.60
N ARG A 148 25.56 1.97 2.05
CA ARG A 148 25.68 3.42 1.87
C ARG A 148 25.88 3.83 0.40
N GLN A 149 26.58 3.04 -0.39
CA GLN A 149 26.74 3.29 -1.82
C GLN A 149 25.40 3.17 -2.55
N VAL A 150 24.63 2.11 -2.30
CA VAL A 150 23.28 1.92 -2.84
C VAL A 150 22.37 3.07 -2.40
N ALA A 151 22.44 3.46 -1.12
CA ALA A 151 21.66 4.58 -0.60
C ALA A 151 21.98 5.90 -1.31
N SER A 152 23.25 6.20 -1.58
CA SER A 152 23.64 7.39 -2.33
C SER A 152 23.12 7.39 -3.76
N GLN A 153 23.15 6.25 -4.45
CA GLN A 153 22.58 6.11 -5.81
C GLN A 153 21.07 6.34 -5.82
N TRP A 154 20.35 5.87 -4.79
CA TRP A 154 18.91 6.12 -4.69
C TRP A 154 18.59 7.58 -4.35
N LEU A 155 19.41 8.23 -3.50
CA LEU A 155 19.27 9.67 -3.23
C LEU A 155 19.47 10.51 -4.49
N GLU A 156 20.45 10.15 -5.34
CA GLU A 156 20.64 10.80 -6.63
C GLU A 156 19.40 10.65 -7.53
N ARG A 157 18.84 9.42 -7.64
CA ARG A 157 17.64 9.14 -8.45
C ARG A 157 16.41 9.91 -8.02
N VAL A 158 16.27 10.22 -6.73
CA VAL A 158 15.16 11.02 -6.20
C VAL A 158 15.49 12.51 -6.06
N GLY A 159 16.62 12.97 -6.65
CA GLY A 159 17.02 14.38 -6.66
C GLY A 159 17.48 14.92 -5.31
N LEU A 160 18.07 14.08 -4.46
CA LEU A 160 18.56 14.43 -3.10
C LEU A 160 20.03 14.07 -2.89
N ALA A 161 20.87 14.11 -3.94
CA ALA A 161 22.29 13.73 -3.87
C ALA A 161 23.06 14.47 -2.78
N ASP A 162 22.84 15.79 -2.66
CA ASP A 162 23.56 16.67 -1.73
C ASP A 162 23.06 16.60 -0.29
N TYR A 163 21.91 15.96 -0.08
CA TYR A 163 21.26 15.92 1.24
C TYR A 163 21.60 14.68 2.07
N GLY A 164 22.50 13.83 1.61
CA GLY A 164 22.82 12.56 2.28
C GLY A 164 23.33 12.68 3.71
N GLY A 165 23.97 13.83 4.06
CA GLY A 165 24.45 14.12 5.40
C GLY A 165 23.45 14.78 6.35
N HIS A 166 22.34 15.32 5.81
CA HIS A 166 21.31 16.03 6.58
C HIS A 166 20.47 15.07 7.44
N PHE A 167 19.78 15.62 8.44
CA PHE A 167 18.82 14.88 9.26
C PHE A 167 17.38 15.15 8.80
N PRO A 168 16.40 14.28 9.15
CA PRO A 168 15.03 14.42 8.70
C PRO A 168 14.33 15.74 9.07
N ASP A 169 14.70 16.37 10.16
CA ASP A 169 14.17 17.66 10.62
C ASP A 169 14.68 18.86 9.81
N GLU A 170 15.79 18.71 9.11
CA GLU A 170 16.35 19.72 8.19
C GLU A 170 15.67 19.69 6.80
N LEU A 171 14.75 18.73 6.55
CA LEU A 171 14.13 18.52 5.24
C LEU A 171 12.69 19.03 5.18
N SER A 172 12.26 19.49 4.00
CA SER A 172 10.85 19.74 3.72
C SER A 172 10.03 18.44 3.72
N GLY A 173 8.69 18.54 3.80
CA GLY A 173 7.79 17.38 3.74
C GLY A 173 8.00 16.53 2.47
N GLY A 174 8.11 17.19 1.30
CA GLY A 174 8.37 16.51 0.03
C GLY A 174 9.74 15.83 -0.03
N MET A 175 10.78 16.45 0.56
CA MET A 175 12.11 15.81 0.65
C MET A 175 12.07 14.57 1.54
N ARG A 176 11.42 14.64 2.72
CA ARG A 176 11.23 13.48 3.59
C ARG A 176 10.50 12.34 2.89
N GLN A 177 9.52 12.68 2.06
CA GLN A 177 8.80 11.68 1.24
C GLN A 177 9.72 10.99 0.24
N ARG A 178 10.55 11.75 -0.49
CA ARG A 178 11.53 11.19 -1.43
C ARG A 178 12.55 10.29 -0.71
N VAL A 179 12.99 10.65 0.48
CA VAL A 179 13.85 9.78 1.32
C VAL A 179 13.14 8.50 1.69
N GLY A 180 11.86 8.55 2.09
CA GLY A 180 11.04 7.38 2.39
C GLY A 180 10.88 6.44 1.19
N LEU A 181 10.66 7.01 0.00
CA LEU A 181 10.58 6.26 -1.26
C LEU A 181 11.94 5.63 -1.61
N ALA A 182 13.03 6.40 -1.54
CA ALA A 182 14.39 5.90 -1.78
C ALA A 182 14.75 4.74 -0.84
N ARG A 183 14.41 4.84 0.45
CA ARG A 183 14.60 3.78 1.45
C ARG A 183 13.84 2.50 1.08
N ALA A 184 12.58 2.63 0.68
CA ALA A 184 11.77 1.47 0.32
C ALA A 184 12.28 0.79 -0.96
N LEU A 185 12.72 1.57 -1.95
CA LEU A 185 13.24 1.06 -3.22
C LEU A 185 14.66 0.51 -3.11
N ALA A 186 15.50 1.03 -2.18
CA ALA A 186 16.86 0.55 -1.98
C ALA A 186 16.93 -0.93 -1.57
N ILE A 187 15.91 -1.44 -0.90
CA ILE A 187 15.79 -2.86 -0.53
C ILE A 187 15.70 -3.77 -1.76
N ASP A 188 15.24 -3.24 -2.89
CA ASP A 188 14.99 -3.96 -4.15
C ASP A 188 13.95 -5.08 -4.02
N ALA A 189 12.99 -4.94 -3.10
CA ALA A 189 11.89 -5.88 -2.92
C ALA A 189 11.00 -5.96 -4.17
N GLU A 190 10.37 -7.11 -4.38
CA GLU A 190 9.45 -7.35 -5.51
C GLU A 190 8.12 -6.64 -5.34
N VAL A 191 7.68 -6.48 -4.08
CA VAL A 191 6.42 -5.82 -3.71
C VAL A 191 6.71 -4.53 -2.95
N LEU A 192 6.12 -3.42 -3.40
CA LEU A 192 6.16 -2.12 -2.74
C LEU A 192 4.76 -1.75 -2.26
N LEU A 193 4.58 -1.60 -0.95
CA LEU A 193 3.35 -1.12 -0.34
C LEU A 193 3.48 0.38 -0.07
N MET A 194 2.48 1.17 -0.44
CA MET A 194 2.47 2.62 -0.25
C MET A 194 1.17 3.04 0.44
N ASP A 195 1.24 3.41 1.73
CA ASP A 195 0.08 3.80 2.53
C ASP A 195 -0.07 5.33 2.53
N GLU A 196 -0.95 5.87 1.68
CA GLU A 196 -1.21 7.30 1.46
C GLU A 196 0.08 8.14 1.31
N ALA A 197 1.02 7.59 0.55
CA ALA A 197 2.39 8.08 0.49
C ALA A 197 2.50 9.55 -0.01
N PHE A 198 1.54 10.06 -0.77
CA PHE A 198 1.59 11.41 -1.34
C PHE A 198 0.55 12.37 -0.73
N SER A 199 -0.24 11.93 0.25
CA SER A 199 -1.35 12.72 0.80
C SER A 199 -0.92 14.01 1.51
N ALA A 200 0.28 14.04 2.10
CA ALA A 200 0.82 15.18 2.83
C ALA A 200 1.63 16.16 1.95
N LEU A 201 1.69 15.93 0.63
CA LEU A 201 2.41 16.78 -0.31
C LEU A 201 1.50 17.86 -0.90
N ASP A 202 2.08 19.03 -1.19
CA ASP A 202 1.41 20.03 -2.01
C ASP A 202 1.17 19.50 -3.44
N PRO A 203 0.21 20.06 -4.18
CA PRO A 203 -0.21 19.50 -5.47
C PRO A 203 0.93 19.37 -6.48
N LEU A 204 1.82 20.36 -6.58
CA LEU A 204 2.92 20.35 -7.57
C LEU A 204 3.92 19.23 -7.28
N ILE A 205 4.39 19.17 -6.03
CA ILE A 205 5.32 18.11 -5.60
C ILE A 205 4.68 16.73 -5.73
N ARG A 206 3.39 16.61 -5.47
CA ARG A 206 2.63 15.36 -5.63
C ARG A 206 2.65 14.88 -7.09
N TYR A 207 2.42 15.77 -8.06
CA TYR A 207 2.50 15.44 -9.47
C TYR A 207 3.89 14.95 -9.88
N ASP A 208 4.94 15.65 -9.45
CA ASP A 208 6.32 15.27 -9.73
C ASP A 208 6.65 13.88 -9.15
N MET A 209 6.18 13.59 -7.93
CA MET A 209 6.38 12.29 -7.30
C MET A 209 5.63 11.15 -8.00
N GLN A 210 4.44 11.42 -8.53
CA GLN A 210 3.68 10.47 -9.33
C GLN A 210 4.40 10.16 -10.64
N ASP A 211 4.95 11.17 -11.33
CA ASP A 211 5.72 10.97 -12.56
C ASP A 211 6.98 10.15 -12.30
N GLN A 212 7.72 10.47 -11.24
CA GLN A 212 8.89 9.68 -10.83
C GLN A 212 8.52 8.23 -10.52
N LEU A 213 7.38 7.98 -9.85
CA LEU A 213 6.91 6.63 -9.56
C LEU A 213 6.59 5.87 -10.84
N LEU A 214 5.91 6.50 -11.81
CA LEU A 214 5.60 5.88 -13.12
C LEU A 214 6.86 5.57 -13.93
N GLU A 215 7.83 6.48 -13.99
CA GLU A 215 9.11 6.24 -14.65
C GLU A 215 9.89 5.07 -14.01
N LEU A 216 9.94 5.03 -12.67
CA LEU A 216 10.56 3.94 -11.93
C LEU A 216 9.84 2.62 -12.19
N GLN A 217 8.50 2.62 -12.21
CA GLN A 217 7.71 1.42 -12.46
C GLN A 217 7.93 0.85 -13.86
N GLN A 218 8.03 1.69 -14.89
CA GLN A 218 8.35 1.26 -16.27
C GLN A 218 9.68 0.52 -16.35
N ARG A 219 10.67 0.96 -15.56
CA ARG A 219 12.02 0.37 -15.54
C ARG A 219 12.14 -0.86 -14.66
N LEU A 220 11.53 -0.82 -13.47
CA LEU A 220 11.72 -1.82 -12.41
C LEU A 220 10.66 -2.92 -12.42
N ARG A 221 9.49 -2.66 -12.99
CA ARG A 221 8.32 -3.56 -13.06
C ARG A 221 7.98 -4.21 -11.71
N LYS A 222 8.03 -3.41 -10.63
CA LYS A 222 7.65 -3.87 -9.29
C LYS A 222 6.14 -4.05 -9.18
N THR A 223 5.71 -4.95 -8.32
CA THR A 223 4.29 -5.01 -7.92
C THR A 223 4.05 -3.94 -6.86
N ILE A 224 3.21 -2.95 -7.17
CA ILE A 224 2.95 -1.82 -6.28
C ILE A 224 1.51 -1.88 -5.79
N VAL A 225 1.32 -1.80 -4.47
CA VAL A 225 0.02 -1.59 -3.84
C VAL A 225 -0.02 -0.17 -3.30
N PHE A 226 -0.80 0.69 -3.93
CA PHE A 226 -0.86 2.10 -3.63
C PHE A 226 -2.21 2.47 -3.00
N ILE A 227 -2.19 2.94 -1.74
CA ILE A 227 -3.39 3.44 -1.08
C ILE A 227 -3.54 4.93 -1.36
N THR A 228 -4.73 5.32 -1.78
CA THR A 228 -5.13 6.71 -1.89
C THR A 228 -6.62 6.89 -1.58
N HIS A 229 -7.00 8.10 -1.21
CA HIS A 229 -8.40 8.55 -1.18
C HIS A 229 -8.73 9.45 -2.37
N ASP A 230 -7.75 9.76 -3.23
CA ASP A 230 -7.91 10.59 -4.42
C ASP A 230 -8.10 9.74 -5.67
N ILE A 231 -9.28 9.84 -6.30
CA ILE A 231 -9.60 9.09 -7.52
C ILE A 231 -8.68 9.47 -8.68
N GLN A 232 -8.22 10.73 -8.77
CA GLN A 232 -7.33 11.15 -9.86
C GLN A 232 -5.95 10.48 -9.75
N GLU A 233 -5.43 10.30 -8.53
CA GLU A 233 -4.23 9.50 -8.31
C GLU A 233 -4.44 8.07 -8.76
N ALA A 234 -5.57 7.44 -8.37
CA ALA A 234 -5.86 6.06 -8.74
C ALA A 234 -6.02 5.89 -10.25
N LEU A 235 -6.72 6.82 -10.93
CA LEU A 235 -6.90 6.79 -12.39
C LEU A 235 -5.60 7.04 -13.15
N ARG A 236 -4.69 7.84 -12.58
CA ARG A 236 -3.40 8.17 -13.22
C ARG A 236 -2.36 7.08 -13.03
N LEU A 237 -2.26 6.53 -11.82
CA LEU A 237 -1.18 5.62 -11.44
C LEU A 237 -1.55 4.16 -11.65
N GLY A 238 -2.82 3.78 -11.43
CA GLY A 238 -3.23 2.39 -11.35
C GLY A 238 -3.36 1.70 -12.70
N ASP A 239 -2.86 0.48 -12.77
CA ASP A 239 -3.26 -0.50 -13.79
C ASP A 239 -4.57 -1.18 -13.36
N GLN A 240 -4.78 -1.32 -12.05
CA GLN A 240 -5.98 -1.86 -11.39
C GLN A 240 -6.41 -0.95 -10.25
N ILE A 241 -7.70 -0.80 -10.04
CA ILE A 241 -8.28 -0.08 -8.92
C ILE A 241 -9.20 -1.03 -8.14
N VAL A 242 -9.02 -1.07 -6.82
CA VAL A 242 -9.87 -1.79 -5.86
C VAL A 242 -10.54 -0.77 -4.96
N ILE A 243 -11.86 -0.67 -5.02
CA ILE A 243 -12.63 0.27 -4.21
C ILE A 243 -13.18 -0.45 -2.99
N LEU A 244 -12.85 0.06 -1.80
CA LEU A 244 -13.30 -0.46 -0.51
C LEU A 244 -14.37 0.43 0.11
N ARG A 245 -15.41 -0.23 0.64
CA ARG A 245 -16.43 0.40 1.48
C ARG A 245 -16.72 -0.48 2.68
N ALA A 246 -16.71 0.09 3.87
CA ALA A 246 -17.07 -0.62 5.09
C ALA A 246 -16.36 -1.99 5.26
N GLY A 247 -15.07 -2.08 4.86
CA GLY A 247 -14.27 -3.30 4.96
C GLY A 247 -14.57 -4.38 3.91
N ARG A 248 -15.33 -4.07 2.87
CA ARG A 248 -15.65 -4.95 1.74
C ARG A 248 -15.14 -4.35 0.44
N VAL A 249 -14.90 -5.21 -0.55
CA VAL A 249 -14.65 -4.76 -1.93
C VAL A 249 -15.98 -4.42 -2.59
N GLU A 250 -16.12 -3.19 -3.06
CA GLU A 250 -17.29 -2.74 -3.84
C GLU A 250 -17.10 -3.00 -5.34
N GLN A 251 -15.91 -2.67 -5.84
CA GLN A 251 -15.55 -2.91 -7.24
C GLN A 251 -14.05 -3.10 -7.37
N THR A 252 -13.65 -3.97 -8.30
CA THR A 252 -12.30 -4.10 -8.82
C THR A 252 -12.35 -3.99 -10.34
N GLY A 253 -11.45 -3.22 -10.93
CA GLY A 253 -11.39 -3.04 -12.38
C GLY A 253 -10.23 -2.17 -12.83
N THR A 254 -10.08 -2.01 -14.14
CA THR A 254 -9.16 -1.03 -14.73
C THR A 254 -9.66 0.39 -14.48
N PRO A 255 -8.78 1.43 -14.58
CA PRO A 255 -9.20 2.83 -14.51
C PRO A 255 -10.35 3.16 -15.46
N GLN A 256 -10.34 2.57 -16.66
CA GLN A 256 -11.40 2.77 -17.64
C GLN A 256 -12.72 2.15 -17.18
N GLU A 257 -12.71 0.90 -16.68
CA GLU A 257 -13.92 0.23 -16.18
C GLU A 257 -14.53 0.96 -14.98
N ILE A 258 -13.71 1.42 -14.05
CA ILE A 258 -14.19 2.20 -12.88
C ILE A 258 -14.88 3.49 -13.33
N ARG A 259 -14.32 4.17 -14.35
CA ARG A 259 -14.86 5.42 -14.87
C ARG A 259 -16.14 5.24 -15.70
N GLU A 260 -16.16 4.23 -16.57
CA GLU A 260 -17.22 4.06 -17.56
C GLU A 260 -18.36 3.15 -17.09
N ARG A 261 -18.08 2.29 -16.09
CA ARG A 261 -19.02 1.26 -15.60
C ARG A 261 -18.96 1.13 -14.07
N PRO A 262 -19.29 2.21 -13.35
CA PRO A 262 -19.35 2.15 -11.88
C PRO A 262 -20.40 1.11 -11.45
N ALA A 263 -20.03 0.24 -10.49
CA ALA A 263 -20.88 -0.86 -10.04
C ALA A 263 -22.12 -0.40 -9.26
N ASN A 264 -22.07 0.79 -8.68
CA ASN A 264 -23.15 1.38 -7.90
C ASN A 264 -22.93 2.89 -7.67
N ASP A 265 -23.93 3.58 -7.10
CA ASP A 265 -23.90 5.02 -6.80
C ASP A 265 -22.72 5.41 -5.89
N TYR A 266 -22.24 4.50 -5.03
CA TYR A 266 -21.10 4.78 -4.17
C TYR A 266 -19.82 4.93 -5.00
N VAL A 267 -19.59 4.06 -5.95
CA VAL A 267 -18.44 4.13 -6.88
C VAL A 267 -18.59 5.33 -7.81
N GLU A 268 -19.79 5.54 -8.35
CA GLU A 268 -20.10 6.67 -9.24
C GLU A 268 -19.75 8.01 -8.59
N ARG A 269 -20.07 8.20 -7.31
CA ARG A 269 -19.74 9.43 -6.59
C ARG A 269 -18.23 9.73 -6.55
N PHE A 270 -17.36 8.74 -6.53
CA PHE A 270 -15.91 8.96 -6.62
C PHE A 270 -15.53 9.50 -8.01
N VAL A 271 -16.21 9.05 -9.05
CA VAL A 271 -15.91 9.42 -10.43
C VAL A 271 -16.48 10.81 -10.76
N VAL A 272 -17.73 11.07 -10.37
CA VAL A 272 -18.49 12.28 -10.74
C VAL A 272 -18.11 13.52 -9.93
N GLN A 273 -17.72 13.40 -8.67
CA GLN A 273 -17.46 14.54 -7.76
C GLN A 273 -16.40 15.56 -8.25
N ARG A 274 -15.81 15.42 -9.45
CA ARG A 274 -14.78 16.33 -9.98
C ARG A 274 -14.98 16.88 -11.39
N ASP A 275 -16.07 16.58 -12.07
CA ASP A 275 -16.41 17.34 -13.28
C ASP A 275 -16.90 18.77 -12.94
N GLU A 276 -17.31 18.98 -11.68
CA GLU A 276 -17.76 20.31 -11.19
C GLU A 276 -16.63 21.27 -10.77
N HIS A 277 -15.38 20.81 -10.72
CA HIS A 277 -14.21 21.62 -10.31
C HIS A 277 -13.16 21.78 -11.42
N ARG A 278 -13.54 21.67 -12.69
CA ARG A 278 -12.72 22.22 -13.79
C ARG A 278 -13.03 23.70 -13.94
N PRO A 279 -12.01 24.61 -13.80
CA PRO A 279 -12.15 26.01 -14.14
C PRO A 279 -12.42 26.20 -15.63
#